data_e9860af86fea3de70b062d0a7aff56db
#
_entry.id   e9860af86fea3de70b062d0a7aff56db
#
_cell.length_a   1.000
_cell.length_b   1.000
_cell.length_c   1.000
_cell.angle_alpha   90.00
_cell.angle_beta   90.00
_cell.angle_gamma   90.00
#
_symmetry.space_group_name_H-M   'P 1'
#
loop_
_entity.id
_entity.type
_entity.pdbx_description
1 polymer ?
#
loop_
_entity_poly.entity_id
_entity_poly.type
_entity_poly.pdbx_seq_one_letter_code
_entity_poly.pdbx_strand_id
1 'polypeptide(L)'
;AGARVFELAMTVVAWVGNAEWASFTVAAAPWPWLAWALAGMAWALQAPGWPARRLGWLCMLPLLCWRPERPAPGEWRMSALDVGQGSAILVETATQALLFDAGPRHFGGGDAGERVIAPQLQARGIGRLDVLVLSHADLDHVGGTRSVLAAVPVARSYASFDVAAWLRRDARLWPGQDGAGADGRTPARMLRCERGDSWQADGVTFTFLHPAAGAPVAGGDRNANSCVLRVGGAHHSLLLTGDIGVAQERELAALGLPPTDIVLAPHHGSAWSSGRELVAAARAGHAIAQDGYLNRFGHPAPAVERRWLRAGAAFWRSDRDGAVMAESRAAGLDVWAQRARHRRYWHGR
;
A
#
# COMPACT_ATOMS: atom_id res chain seq x y z
N ALA A 1 15.52 3.96 -48.34
CA ALA A 1 15.33 2.56 -47.94
C ALA A 1 15.44 2.39 -46.42
N GLY A 2 16.50 2.91 -45.76
CA GLY A 2 16.72 2.72 -44.30
C GLY A 2 15.62 3.29 -43.39
N ALA A 3 15.07 4.48 -43.70
CA ALA A 3 14.00 5.07 -42.89
C ALA A 3 12.73 4.19 -42.88
N ARG A 4 12.33 3.61 -44.02
CA ARG A 4 11.17 2.71 -44.07
C ARG A 4 11.35 1.42 -43.27
N VAL A 5 12.57 0.86 -43.28
CA VAL A 5 12.90 -0.33 -42.47
C VAL A 5 12.82 0.01 -41.00
N PHE A 6 13.32 1.17 -40.58
CA PHE A 6 13.24 1.65 -39.21
C PHE A 6 11.79 1.89 -38.79
N GLU A 7 10.98 2.58 -39.60
CA GLU A 7 9.55 2.79 -39.32
C GLU A 7 8.78 1.48 -39.20
N LEU A 8 9.04 0.49 -40.08
CA LEU A 8 8.43 -0.83 -39.99
C LEU A 8 8.83 -1.55 -38.69
N ALA A 9 10.12 -1.51 -38.35
CA ALA A 9 10.62 -2.09 -37.10
C ALA A 9 9.97 -1.45 -35.88
N MET A 10 9.85 -0.13 -35.84
CA MET A 10 9.18 0.59 -34.74
C MET A 10 7.68 0.31 -34.68
N THR A 11 7.03 0.12 -35.83
CA THR A 11 5.61 -0.30 -35.85
C THR A 11 5.43 -1.68 -35.26
N VAL A 12 6.31 -2.64 -35.58
CA VAL A 12 6.28 -3.99 -35.00
C VAL A 12 6.56 -3.94 -33.49
N VAL A 13 7.56 -3.16 -33.06
CA VAL A 13 7.87 -2.97 -31.64
C VAL A 13 6.68 -2.36 -30.89
N ALA A 14 6.05 -1.34 -31.46
CA ALA A 14 4.85 -0.73 -30.85
C ALA A 14 3.67 -1.70 -30.80
N TRP A 15 3.46 -2.50 -31.86
CA TRP A 15 2.42 -3.52 -31.89
C TRP A 15 2.63 -4.60 -30.82
N VAL A 16 3.87 -5.12 -30.72
CA VAL A 16 4.23 -6.08 -29.65
C VAL A 16 4.10 -5.42 -28.28
N GLY A 17 4.62 -4.21 -28.09
CA GLY A 17 4.59 -3.51 -26.80
C GLY A 17 3.17 -3.20 -26.28
N ASN A 18 2.20 -3.06 -27.18
CA ASN A 18 0.81 -2.84 -26.83
C ASN A 18 -0.01 -4.14 -26.67
N ALA A 19 0.59 -5.30 -26.96
CA ALA A 19 -0.11 -6.57 -26.82
C ALA A 19 -0.11 -7.03 -25.36
N GLU A 20 -1.27 -7.35 -24.82
CA GLU A 20 -1.44 -7.81 -23.41
C GLU A 20 -0.57 -9.04 -23.07
N TRP A 21 -0.31 -9.92 -24.06
CA TRP A 21 0.53 -11.11 -23.89
C TRP A 21 2.03 -10.81 -23.88
N ALA A 22 2.45 -9.63 -24.31
CA ALA A 22 3.87 -9.26 -24.43
C ALA A 22 4.49 -8.83 -23.10
N SER A 23 3.66 -8.51 -22.10
CA SER A 23 4.11 -8.18 -20.78
C SER A 23 3.41 -9.05 -19.75
N PHE A 24 4.17 -9.65 -18.86
CA PHE A 24 3.65 -10.36 -17.70
C PHE A 24 4.40 -9.95 -16.45
N THR A 25 3.66 -9.82 -15.37
CA THR A 25 4.22 -9.40 -14.09
C THR A 25 4.76 -10.61 -13.35
N VAL A 26 6.05 -10.58 -13.03
CA VAL A 26 6.68 -11.55 -12.13
C VAL A 26 7.00 -10.90 -10.80
N ALA A 27 6.84 -11.67 -9.72
CA ALA A 27 7.24 -11.21 -8.40
C ALA A 27 8.76 -11.08 -8.30
N ALA A 28 9.24 -10.24 -7.37
CA ALA A 28 10.67 -10.11 -7.11
C ALA A 28 11.21 -11.39 -6.45
N ALA A 29 11.88 -12.22 -7.23
CA ALA A 29 12.51 -13.42 -6.73
C ALA A 29 13.79 -13.08 -5.94
N PRO A 30 14.15 -13.90 -4.93
CA PRO A 30 15.43 -13.77 -4.23
C PRO A 30 16.62 -13.90 -5.19
N TRP A 31 17.72 -13.20 -4.87
CA TRP A 31 18.91 -13.13 -5.70
C TRP A 31 19.51 -14.51 -6.12
N PRO A 32 19.42 -15.61 -5.34
CA PRO A 32 19.92 -16.90 -5.79
C PRO A 32 19.25 -17.41 -7.07
N TRP A 33 17.92 -17.17 -7.22
CA TRP A 33 17.20 -17.56 -8.44
C TRP A 33 17.61 -16.72 -9.65
N LEU A 34 17.93 -15.43 -9.44
CA LEU A 34 18.51 -14.57 -10.49
C LEU A 34 19.89 -15.10 -10.91
N ALA A 35 20.76 -15.42 -9.95
CA ALA A 35 22.09 -15.96 -10.25
C ALA A 35 21.98 -17.30 -11.00
N TRP A 36 21.05 -18.19 -10.59
CA TRP A 36 20.77 -19.44 -11.26
C TRP A 36 20.28 -19.25 -12.69
N ALA A 37 19.35 -18.32 -12.91
CA ALA A 37 18.85 -17.99 -14.24
C ALA A 37 19.95 -17.43 -15.16
N LEU A 38 20.81 -16.54 -14.63
CA LEU A 38 21.95 -15.99 -15.38
C LEU A 38 22.97 -17.08 -15.75
N ALA A 39 23.28 -18.01 -14.85
CA ALA A 39 24.15 -19.12 -15.12
C ALA A 39 23.58 -20.06 -16.22
N GLY A 40 22.28 -20.37 -16.13
CA GLY A 40 21.59 -21.15 -17.14
C GLY A 40 21.55 -20.47 -18.51
N MET A 41 21.31 -19.17 -18.54
CA MET A 41 21.36 -18.37 -19.77
C MET A 41 22.75 -18.36 -20.38
N ALA A 42 23.81 -18.15 -19.57
CA ALA A 42 25.20 -18.23 -20.02
C ALA A 42 25.53 -19.61 -20.61
N TRP A 43 25.05 -20.70 -19.99
CA TRP A 43 25.17 -22.02 -20.51
C TRP A 43 24.43 -22.26 -21.83
N ALA A 44 23.18 -21.76 -21.94
CA ALA A 44 22.37 -21.87 -23.16
C ALA A 44 22.98 -21.15 -24.36
N LEU A 45 23.71 -20.07 -24.12
CA LEU A 45 24.36 -19.24 -25.14
C LEU A 45 25.74 -19.74 -25.60
N GLN A 46 26.24 -20.87 -25.04
CA GLN A 46 27.50 -21.47 -25.47
C GLN A 46 27.47 -21.89 -26.95
N ALA A 47 28.65 -22.08 -27.54
CA ALA A 47 28.82 -22.44 -28.94
C ALA A 47 28.07 -23.76 -29.30
N PRO A 48 27.68 -23.96 -30.57
CA PRO A 48 27.13 -25.23 -31.02
C PRO A 48 28.08 -26.40 -30.69
N GLY A 49 27.53 -27.49 -30.13
CA GLY A 49 28.31 -28.66 -29.69
C GLY A 49 28.42 -28.82 -28.19
N TRP A 50 28.16 -27.77 -27.40
CA TRP A 50 28.09 -27.94 -25.93
C TRP A 50 26.94 -28.84 -25.50
N PRO A 51 27.17 -29.78 -24.57
CA PRO A 51 26.18 -30.78 -24.18
C PRO A 51 24.99 -30.06 -23.47
N ALA A 52 23.79 -30.50 -23.81
CA ALA A 52 22.54 -30.07 -23.16
C ALA A 52 22.33 -28.53 -23.05
N ARG A 53 23.04 -27.72 -23.85
CA ARG A 53 22.99 -26.24 -23.73
C ARG A 53 21.59 -25.69 -23.76
N ARG A 54 20.67 -26.26 -24.56
CA ARG A 54 19.29 -25.86 -24.68
C ARG A 54 18.50 -25.98 -23.36
N LEU A 55 18.90 -26.88 -22.47
CA LEU A 55 18.31 -27.05 -21.15
C LEU A 55 18.64 -25.89 -20.20
N GLY A 56 19.68 -25.10 -20.50
CA GLY A 56 20.02 -23.89 -19.74
C GLY A 56 18.85 -22.90 -19.61
N TRP A 57 17.95 -22.84 -20.60
CA TRP A 57 16.76 -22.01 -20.54
C TRP A 57 15.79 -22.43 -19.43
N LEU A 58 15.77 -23.70 -19.03
CA LEU A 58 14.94 -24.19 -17.92
C LEU A 58 15.35 -23.57 -16.56
N CYS A 59 16.61 -23.13 -16.45
CA CYS A 59 17.08 -22.43 -15.26
C CYS A 59 16.37 -21.09 -15.00
N MET A 60 15.66 -20.53 -16.00
CA MET A 60 14.85 -19.31 -15.84
C MET A 60 13.51 -19.61 -15.13
N LEU A 61 13.03 -20.86 -15.16
CA LEU A 61 11.71 -21.20 -14.61
C LEU A 61 11.55 -20.84 -13.12
N PRO A 62 12.50 -21.12 -12.22
CA PRO A 62 12.37 -20.72 -10.83
C PRO A 62 12.23 -19.19 -10.65
N LEU A 63 12.95 -18.40 -11.46
CA LEU A 63 12.86 -16.95 -11.45
C LEU A 63 11.48 -16.46 -11.93
N LEU A 64 10.98 -17.02 -13.02
CA LEU A 64 9.70 -16.61 -13.64
C LEU A 64 8.48 -17.10 -12.88
N CYS A 65 8.58 -18.27 -12.23
CA CYS A 65 7.48 -18.87 -11.48
C CYS A 65 7.51 -18.53 -9.99
N TRP A 66 8.46 -17.72 -9.54
CA TRP A 66 8.58 -17.35 -8.14
C TRP A 66 7.31 -16.67 -7.63
N ARG A 67 6.84 -17.09 -6.47
CA ARG A 67 5.74 -16.43 -5.75
C ARG A 67 6.18 -16.19 -4.31
N PRO A 68 6.12 -14.95 -3.83
CA PRO A 68 6.38 -14.64 -2.43
C PRO A 68 5.41 -15.39 -1.51
N GLU A 69 5.91 -15.77 -0.36
CA GLU A 69 5.10 -16.42 0.66
C GLU A 69 3.99 -15.47 1.14
N ARG A 70 2.78 -16.03 1.26
CA ARG A 70 1.60 -15.33 1.79
C ARG A 70 1.40 -15.73 3.25
N PRO A 71 0.74 -14.88 4.08
CA PRO A 71 0.34 -15.26 5.44
C PRO A 71 -0.50 -16.54 5.45
N ALA A 72 -0.44 -17.29 6.55
CA ALA A 72 -1.34 -18.42 6.77
C ALA A 72 -2.76 -17.93 7.11
N PRO A 73 -3.79 -18.79 7.01
CA PRO A 73 -5.14 -18.43 7.45
C PRO A 73 -5.16 -17.93 8.92
N GLY A 74 -5.85 -16.82 9.15
CA GLY A 74 -5.88 -16.12 10.45
C GLY A 74 -4.71 -15.18 10.70
N GLU A 75 -3.67 -15.24 9.87
CA GLU A 75 -2.51 -14.35 9.92
C GLU A 75 -2.63 -13.21 8.89
N TRP A 76 -1.89 -12.14 9.11
CA TRP A 76 -1.80 -11.03 8.17
C TRP A 76 -0.41 -10.42 8.14
N ARG A 77 -0.09 -9.80 7.02
CA ARG A 77 1.09 -8.95 6.84
C ARG A 77 0.65 -7.53 6.51
N MET A 78 1.28 -6.55 7.13
CA MET A 78 1.08 -5.13 6.85
C MET A 78 2.38 -4.51 6.36
N SER A 79 2.26 -3.61 5.39
CA SER A 79 3.35 -2.76 4.88
C SER A 79 2.87 -1.32 4.86
N ALA A 80 3.30 -0.50 5.83
CA ALA A 80 3.16 0.94 5.78
C ALA A 80 4.27 1.49 4.89
N LEU A 81 3.92 1.87 3.67
CA LEU A 81 4.88 2.22 2.62
C LEU A 81 5.47 3.62 2.87
N ASP A 82 6.74 3.81 2.54
CA ASP A 82 7.37 5.14 2.56
C ASP A 82 7.00 5.89 1.26
N VAL A 83 5.89 6.62 1.32
CA VAL A 83 5.35 7.43 0.22
C VAL A 83 5.66 8.92 0.35
N GLY A 84 6.51 9.28 1.33
CA GLY A 84 6.72 10.65 1.74
C GLY A 84 5.57 11.13 2.63
N GLN A 85 5.18 12.41 2.50
CA GLN A 85 4.03 12.94 3.27
C GLN A 85 2.74 12.39 2.69
N GLY A 86 2.07 11.49 3.43
CA GLY A 86 0.83 10.84 3.02
C GLY A 86 0.72 9.40 3.51
N SER A 87 -0.37 8.73 3.17
CA SER A 87 -0.70 7.40 3.67
C SER A 87 -0.85 6.37 2.53
N ALA A 88 -0.20 5.22 2.68
CA ALA A 88 -0.44 4.04 1.86
C ALA A 88 -0.05 2.78 2.64
N ILE A 89 -1.01 1.93 2.93
CA ILE A 89 -0.81 0.71 3.71
C ILE A 89 -1.33 -0.49 2.93
N LEU A 90 -0.45 -1.42 2.63
CA LEU A 90 -0.82 -2.71 2.05
C LEU A 90 -1.03 -3.73 3.17
N VAL A 91 -2.19 -4.37 3.18
CA VAL A 91 -2.50 -5.50 4.07
C VAL A 91 -2.75 -6.74 3.23
N GLU A 92 -2.04 -7.81 3.54
CA GLU A 92 -2.11 -9.10 2.86
C GLU A 92 -2.59 -10.18 3.83
N THR A 93 -3.52 -11.02 3.37
CA THR A 93 -3.88 -12.29 4.02
C THR A 93 -3.46 -13.46 3.13
N ALA A 94 -3.88 -14.68 3.40
CA ALA A 94 -3.51 -15.85 2.60
C ALA A 94 -3.86 -15.66 1.10
N THR A 95 -5.02 -15.11 0.79
CA THR A 95 -5.50 -14.95 -0.59
C THR A 95 -5.85 -13.52 -0.99
N GLN A 96 -6.12 -12.62 -0.03
CA GLN A 96 -6.54 -11.26 -0.31
C GLN A 96 -5.41 -10.23 -0.17
N ALA A 97 -5.53 -9.15 -0.93
CA ALA A 97 -4.72 -7.96 -0.81
C ALA A 97 -5.62 -6.73 -0.69
N LEU A 98 -5.42 -5.95 0.37
CA LEU A 98 -6.09 -4.69 0.64
C LEU A 98 -5.07 -3.56 0.62
N LEU A 99 -5.37 -2.48 -0.10
CA LEU A 99 -4.65 -1.22 -0.01
C LEU A 99 -5.52 -0.20 0.72
N PHE A 100 -4.99 0.38 1.78
CA PHE A 100 -5.60 1.50 2.52
C PHE A 100 -4.83 2.76 2.17
N ASP A 101 -5.49 3.69 1.51
CA ASP A 101 -4.97 4.89 0.88
C ASP A 101 -3.95 4.64 -0.24
N ALA A 102 -3.74 5.64 -1.08
CA ALA A 102 -2.92 5.55 -2.29
C ALA A 102 -1.77 6.57 -2.32
N GLY A 103 -1.53 7.24 -1.19
CA GLY A 103 -0.43 8.18 -1.05
C GLY A 103 -0.58 9.46 -1.87
N PRO A 104 0.44 10.35 -1.81
CA PRO A 104 0.41 11.67 -2.38
C PRO A 104 0.61 11.69 -3.89
N ARG A 105 0.16 12.81 -4.47
CA ARG A 105 0.68 13.30 -5.75
C ARG A 105 1.88 14.21 -5.49
N HIS A 106 2.92 14.06 -6.29
CA HIS A 106 4.15 14.83 -6.13
C HIS A 106 4.15 16.11 -6.99
N PHE A 107 4.67 17.21 -6.46
CA PHE A 107 4.74 18.49 -7.18
C PHE A 107 5.62 18.44 -8.45
N GLY A 108 6.60 17.53 -8.52
CA GLY A 108 7.48 17.32 -9.66
C GLY A 108 6.94 16.39 -10.75
N GLY A 109 5.65 16.07 -10.71
CA GLY A 109 5.01 15.08 -11.58
C GLY A 109 5.08 13.65 -11.02
N GLY A 110 4.16 12.79 -11.47
CA GLY A 110 3.94 11.45 -10.93
C GLY A 110 3.32 11.44 -9.54
N ASP A 111 3.10 10.28 -9.00
CA ASP A 111 2.47 10.08 -7.71
C ASP A 111 3.01 8.83 -6.99
N ALA A 112 2.55 8.60 -5.75
CA ALA A 112 2.96 7.44 -4.96
C ALA A 112 2.44 6.11 -5.54
N GLY A 113 1.31 6.14 -6.25
CA GLY A 113 0.75 4.97 -6.93
C GLY A 113 1.73 4.40 -7.95
N GLU A 114 2.26 5.27 -8.83
CA GLU A 114 3.22 4.90 -9.86
C GLU A 114 4.60 4.55 -9.28
N ARG A 115 5.12 5.39 -8.36
CA ARG A 115 6.53 5.30 -7.94
C ARG A 115 6.79 4.31 -6.83
N VAL A 116 5.79 4.02 -5.99
CA VAL A 116 5.96 3.20 -4.79
C VAL A 116 4.99 2.02 -4.78
N ILE A 117 3.68 2.27 -4.93
CA ILE A 117 2.66 1.26 -4.71
C ILE A 117 2.66 0.22 -5.83
N ALA A 118 2.61 0.62 -7.10
CA ALA A 118 2.61 -0.32 -8.22
C ALA A 118 3.88 -1.20 -8.25
N PRO A 119 5.10 -0.66 -8.09
CA PRO A 119 6.31 -1.48 -7.93
C PRO A 119 6.24 -2.45 -6.73
N GLN A 120 5.67 -2.02 -5.60
CA GLN A 120 5.52 -2.90 -4.44
C GLN A 120 4.53 -4.04 -4.71
N LEU A 121 3.37 -3.75 -5.32
CA LEU A 121 2.41 -4.76 -5.73
C LEU A 121 3.04 -5.77 -6.69
N GLN A 122 3.80 -5.27 -7.68
CA GLN A 122 4.54 -6.11 -8.62
C GLN A 122 5.55 -7.00 -7.89
N ALA A 123 6.40 -6.41 -7.03
CA ALA A 123 7.41 -7.16 -6.28
C ALA A 123 6.79 -8.27 -5.40
N ARG A 124 5.57 -8.03 -4.90
CA ARG A 124 4.78 -9.00 -4.12
C ARG A 124 4.00 -9.99 -4.98
N GLY A 125 4.04 -9.88 -6.31
CA GLY A 125 3.26 -10.70 -7.22
C GLY A 125 1.74 -10.49 -7.11
N ILE A 126 1.32 -9.29 -6.67
CA ILE A 126 -0.08 -8.91 -6.51
C ILE A 126 -0.56 -8.31 -7.83
N GLY A 127 -1.21 -9.12 -8.66
CA GLY A 127 -1.78 -8.69 -9.93
C GLY A 127 -3.20 -8.12 -9.84
N ARG A 128 -3.82 -8.11 -8.64
CA ARG A 128 -5.15 -7.59 -8.38
C ARG A 128 -5.27 -7.16 -6.93
N LEU A 129 -5.96 -6.05 -6.67
CA LEU A 129 -6.41 -5.69 -5.33
C LEU A 129 -7.85 -6.16 -5.11
N ASP A 130 -8.09 -6.86 -4.01
CA ASP A 130 -9.44 -7.29 -3.62
C ASP A 130 -10.21 -6.12 -3.02
N VAL A 131 -9.50 -5.26 -2.27
CA VAL A 131 -10.08 -4.08 -1.61
C VAL A 131 -9.12 -2.88 -1.73
N LEU A 132 -9.68 -1.73 -2.09
CA LEU A 132 -9.07 -0.42 -1.98
C LEU A 132 -9.90 0.42 -1.01
N VAL A 133 -9.32 0.87 0.08
CA VAL A 133 -9.98 1.80 1.01
C VAL A 133 -9.35 3.18 0.81
N LEU A 134 -10.16 4.19 0.54
CA LEU A 134 -9.75 5.59 0.46
C LEU A 134 -10.35 6.32 1.66
N SER A 135 -9.52 6.60 2.65
CA SER A 135 -9.97 7.11 3.94
C SER A 135 -10.75 8.42 3.84
N HIS A 136 -10.22 9.38 3.10
CA HIS A 136 -10.85 10.67 2.79
C HIS A 136 -10.25 11.28 1.51
N ALA A 137 -10.75 12.43 1.04
CA ALA A 137 -10.46 12.95 -0.29
C ALA A 137 -9.26 13.92 -0.37
N ASP A 138 -8.32 13.89 0.58
CA ASP A 138 -7.14 14.73 0.53
C ASP A 138 -6.02 14.09 -0.31
N LEU A 139 -5.24 14.94 -1.02
CA LEU A 139 -4.31 14.48 -2.05
C LEU A 139 -3.16 13.62 -1.54
N ASP A 140 -2.83 13.68 -0.29
CA ASP A 140 -1.83 12.84 0.35
C ASP A 140 -2.35 11.43 0.72
N HIS A 141 -3.65 11.20 0.53
CA HIS A 141 -4.30 9.88 0.68
C HIS A 141 -4.80 9.29 -0.64
N VAL A 142 -5.29 10.16 -1.55
CA VAL A 142 -5.90 9.69 -2.80
C VAL A 142 -5.08 10.01 -4.05
N GLY A 143 -3.97 10.74 -3.91
CA GLY A 143 -3.20 11.27 -5.04
C GLY A 143 -2.72 10.22 -6.04
N GLY A 144 -2.37 9.02 -5.57
CA GLY A 144 -1.90 7.90 -6.38
C GLY A 144 -2.99 6.95 -6.88
N THR A 145 -4.28 7.23 -6.57
CA THR A 145 -5.39 6.30 -6.87
C THR A 145 -5.47 5.92 -8.35
N ARG A 146 -5.34 6.88 -9.25
CA ARG A 146 -5.43 6.61 -10.70
C ARG A 146 -4.31 5.70 -11.18
N SER A 147 -3.09 5.94 -10.73
CA SER A 147 -1.93 5.10 -11.07
C SER A 147 -2.07 3.68 -10.50
N VAL A 148 -2.63 3.52 -9.31
CA VAL A 148 -2.96 2.19 -8.75
C VAL A 148 -4.01 1.48 -9.60
N LEU A 149 -5.10 2.18 -9.99
CA LEU A 149 -6.14 1.62 -10.86
C LEU A 149 -5.63 1.27 -12.26
N ALA A 150 -4.68 2.04 -12.79
CA ALA A 150 -4.01 1.71 -14.05
C ALA A 150 -3.12 0.47 -13.92
N ALA A 151 -2.40 0.32 -12.80
CA ALA A 151 -1.48 -0.77 -12.58
C ALA A 151 -2.16 -2.13 -12.36
N VAL A 152 -3.26 -2.17 -11.57
CA VAL A 152 -3.94 -3.42 -11.21
C VAL A 152 -5.45 -3.26 -11.15
N PRO A 153 -6.24 -4.29 -11.53
CA PRO A 153 -7.68 -4.31 -11.31
C PRO A 153 -8.00 -4.25 -9.81
N VAL A 154 -9.08 -3.52 -9.46
CA VAL A 154 -9.61 -3.43 -8.09
C VAL A 154 -11.02 -3.98 -8.06
N ALA A 155 -11.25 -5.02 -7.23
CA ALA A 155 -12.55 -5.69 -7.18
C ALA A 155 -13.61 -4.82 -6.48
N ARG A 156 -13.26 -4.15 -5.38
CA ARG A 156 -14.15 -3.22 -4.66
C ARG A 156 -13.36 -2.11 -4.00
N SER A 157 -13.96 -0.94 -3.90
CA SER A 157 -13.44 0.15 -3.08
C SER A 157 -14.43 0.56 -2.01
N TYR A 158 -13.89 1.02 -0.89
CA TYR A 158 -14.61 1.72 0.16
C TYR A 158 -14.05 3.13 0.31
N ALA A 159 -14.91 4.11 0.51
CA ALA A 159 -14.50 5.48 0.78
C ALA A 159 -15.54 6.24 1.60
N SER A 160 -15.12 7.30 2.28
CA SER A 160 -16.01 8.24 2.96
C SER A 160 -16.67 9.26 2.02
N PHE A 161 -16.31 9.24 0.73
CA PHE A 161 -16.72 10.19 -0.31
C PHE A 161 -17.11 9.47 -1.61
N ASP A 162 -17.68 10.20 -2.57
CA ASP A 162 -18.01 9.66 -3.90
C ASP A 162 -16.74 9.51 -4.75
N VAL A 163 -16.24 8.29 -4.84
CA VAL A 163 -15.02 7.92 -5.59
C VAL A 163 -15.21 8.20 -7.09
N ALA A 164 -16.38 7.93 -7.64
CA ALA A 164 -16.63 8.15 -9.07
C ALA A 164 -16.60 9.63 -9.42
N ALA A 165 -17.24 10.47 -8.61
CA ALA A 165 -17.19 11.92 -8.79
C ALA A 165 -15.76 12.47 -8.61
N TRP A 166 -15.02 11.95 -7.62
CA TRP A 166 -13.64 12.33 -7.39
C TRP A 166 -12.75 11.96 -8.58
N LEU A 167 -12.80 10.74 -9.10
CA LEU A 167 -12.03 10.28 -10.27
C LEU A 167 -12.31 11.15 -11.50
N ARG A 168 -13.60 11.46 -11.78
CA ARG A 168 -13.96 12.36 -12.88
C ARG A 168 -13.40 13.76 -12.73
N ARG A 169 -13.39 14.29 -11.51
CA ARG A 169 -12.82 15.62 -11.20
C ARG A 169 -11.31 15.60 -11.34
N ASP A 170 -10.65 14.62 -10.79
CA ASP A 170 -9.20 14.48 -10.81
C ASP A 170 -8.68 14.34 -12.25
N ALA A 171 -9.34 13.51 -13.08
CA ALA A 171 -9.01 13.36 -14.50
C ALA A 171 -9.09 14.67 -15.28
N ARG A 172 -10.03 15.55 -14.94
CA ARG A 172 -10.16 16.89 -15.57
C ARG A 172 -9.08 17.86 -15.12
N LEU A 173 -8.70 17.82 -13.85
CA LEU A 173 -7.69 18.72 -13.29
C LEU A 173 -6.28 18.34 -13.72
N TRP A 174 -6.04 17.06 -13.98
CA TRP A 174 -4.71 16.49 -14.28
C TRP A 174 -4.78 15.56 -15.49
N PRO A 175 -5.05 16.12 -16.70
CA PRO A 175 -5.08 15.33 -17.92
C PRO A 175 -3.68 14.79 -18.24
N GLY A 176 -3.59 13.53 -18.71
CA GLY A 176 -2.35 12.92 -19.18
C GLY A 176 -1.36 12.46 -18.10
N GLN A 177 -1.73 12.49 -16.84
CA GLN A 177 -0.91 11.92 -15.76
C GLN A 177 -1.17 10.43 -15.51
N ASP A 178 -2.06 9.85 -16.27
CA ASP A 178 -2.26 8.41 -16.30
C ASP A 178 -1.17 7.84 -17.21
N GLY A 179 -0.33 6.96 -16.70
CA GLY A 179 0.63 6.24 -17.55
C GLY A 179 -0.06 5.68 -18.79
N ALA A 180 0.67 5.52 -19.89
CA ALA A 180 0.16 5.02 -21.17
C ALA A 180 -0.66 3.74 -20.91
N GLY A 181 -1.99 3.82 -21.05
CA GLY A 181 -2.92 2.72 -20.79
C GLY A 181 -4.06 3.01 -19.83
N ALA A 182 -4.20 4.24 -19.35
CA ALA A 182 -5.31 4.62 -18.46
C ALA A 182 -6.64 4.70 -19.21
N ASP A 183 -7.19 3.55 -19.57
CA ASP A 183 -8.57 3.39 -20.03
C ASP A 183 -9.58 3.62 -18.89
N GLY A 184 -9.40 4.69 -18.08
CA GLY A 184 -10.36 5.09 -17.08
C GLY A 184 -10.83 3.94 -16.15
N ARG A 185 -9.94 2.99 -15.81
CA ARG A 185 -10.31 1.86 -14.93
C ARG A 185 -10.87 2.40 -13.63
N THR A 186 -11.99 1.84 -13.23
CA THR A 186 -12.63 2.11 -11.94
C THR A 186 -12.73 0.81 -11.16
N PRO A 187 -12.84 0.87 -9.83
CA PRO A 187 -13.17 -0.32 -9.04
C PRO A 187 -14.47 -0.94 -9.55
N ALA A 188 -14.55 -2.28 -9.58
CA ALA A 188 -15.74 -2.97 -10.06
C ALA A 188 -16.97 -2.68 -9.17
N ARG A 189 -16.75 -2.41 -7.88
CA ARG A 189 -17.80 -1.97 -6.94
C ARG A 189 -17.24 -0.82 -6.09
N MET A 190 -18.02 0.26 -5.97
CA MET A 190 -17.69 1.42 -5.11
C MET A 190 -18.73 1.48 -3.99
N LEU A 191 -18.25 1.41 -2.77
CA LEU A 191 -19.03 1.33 -1.54
C LEU A 191 -18.62 2.46 -0.60
N ARG A 192 -19.49 2.80 0.34
CA ARG A 192 -19.12 3.68 1.45
C ARG A 192 -18.54 2.86 2.59
N CYS A 193 -17.62 3.45 3.31
CA CYS A 193 -17.23 2.93 4.61
C CYS A 193 -18.21 3.46 5.67
N GLU A 194 -18.85 2.56 6.38
CA GLU A 194 -19.79 2.91 7.45
C GLU A 194 -19.51 2.04 8.68
N ARG A 195 -19.63 2.64 9.87
CA ARG A 195 -19.46 1.91 11.13
C ARG A 195 -20.36 0.70 11.17
N GLY A 196 -19.77 -0.46 11.50
CA GLY A 196 -20.44 -1.75 11.59
C GLY A 196 -20.31 -2.59 10.32
N ASP A 197 -20.01 -1.98 9.16
CA ASP A 197 -19.71 -2.77 7.97
C ASP A 197 -18.48 -3.63 8.22
N SER A 198 -18.59 -4.91 7.89
CA SER A 198 -17.51 -5.87 8.10
C SER A 198 -17.51 -6.98 7.07
N TRP A 199 -16.36 -7.59 6.87
CA TRP A 199 -16.20 -8.82 6.09
C TRP A 199 -15.06 -9.66 6.67
N GLN A 200 -15.06 -10.92 6.29
CA GLN A 200 -13.98 -11.84 6.65
C GLN A 200 -13.28 -12.36 5.40
N ALA A 201 -11.98 -12.59 5.53
CA ALA A 201 -11.15 -13.21 4.51
C ALA A 201 -10.04 -14.02 5.18
N ASP A 202 -9.91 -15.28 4.81
CA ASP A 202 -8.84 -16.16 5.31
C ASP A 202 -8.74 -16.20 6.84
N GLY A 203 -9.84 -16.09 7.58
CA GLY A 203 -9.85 -16.03 9.05
C GLY A 203 -9.47 -14.68 9.65
N VAL A 204 -9.28 -13.65 8.82
CA VAL A 204 -9.07 -12.25 9.25
C VAL A 204 -10.37 -11.47 9.09
N THR A 205 -10.76 -10.71 10.11
CA THR A 205 -11.95 -9.86 10.12
C THR A 205 -11.56 -8.40 9.90
N PHE A 206 -12.24 -7.75 8.98
CA PHE A 206 -12.11 -6.33 8.66
C PHE A 206 -13.40 -5.63 9.07
N THR A 207 -13.32 -4.59 9.91
CA THR A 207 -14.49 -3.89 10.42
C THR A 207 -14.27 -2.39 10.37
N PHE A 208 -15.18 -1.66 9.73
CA PHE A 208 -15.19 -0.21 9.79
C PHE A 208 -15.74 0.27 11.13
N LEU A 209 -14.99 1.14 11.79
CA LEU A 209 -15.34 1.76 13.07
C LEU A 209 -15.81 3.21 12.91
N HIS A 210 -15.53 3.84 11.78
CA HIS A 210 -15.90 5.21 11.45
C HIS A 210 -15.91 5.39 9.92
N PRO A 211 -16.73 6.32 9.35
CA PRO A 211 -17.72 7.20 9.98
C PRO A 211 -18.98 6.46 10.47
N ALA A 212 -19.81 7.16 11.23
CA ALA A 212 -21.12 6.62 11.64
C ALA A 212 -21.97 6.30 10.40
N ALA A 213 -22.81 5.27 10.48
CA ALA A 213 -23.71 4.90 9.39
C ALA A 213 -24.65 6.09 9.04
N GLY A 214 -24.82 6.34 7.73
CA GLY A 214 -25.61 7.45 7.24
C GLY A 214 -24.97 8.84 7.41
N ALA A 215 -23.71 8.95 7.81
CA ALA A 215 -23.01 10.23 7.91
C ALA A 215 -23.00 10.95 6.55
N PRO A 216 -23.14 12.31 6.51
CA PRO A 216 -23.17 13.07 5.26
C PRO A 216 -21.90 12.89 4.44
N VAL A 217 -22.05 12.71 3.12
CA VAL A 217 -20.91 12.59 2.19
C VAL A 217 -20.27 13.92 1.88
N ALA A 218 -21.03 15.01 1.92
CA ALA A 218 -20.61 16.33 1.52
C ALA A 218 -20.83 17.34 2.66
N GLY A 219 -19.87 18.22 2.84
CA GLY A 219 -19.91 19.31 3.81
C GLY A 219 -19.16 18.97 5.10
N GLY A 220 -18.29 19.86 5.54
CA GLY A 220 -17.53 19.74 6.77
C GLY A 220 -16.05 19.33 6.57
N ASP A 221 -15.42 19.02 7.65
CA ASP A 221 -14.03 18.58 7.71
C ASP A 221 -13.88 17.18 7.09
N ARG A 222 -13.12 17.07 6.00
CA ARG A 222 -12.86 15.79 5.30
C ARG A 222 -12.15 14.81 6.21
N ASN A 223 -11.22 15.27 7.01
CA ASN A 223 -10.47 14.46 7.96
C ASN A 223 -11.41 13.84 9.00
N ALA A 224 -12.36 14.61 9.49
CA ALA A 224 -13.36 14.13 10.45
C ALA A 224 -14.23 12.99 9.93
N ASN A 225 -14.31 12.79 8.62
CA ASN A 225 -15.07 11.72 7.98
C ASN A 225 -14.17 10.55 7.50
N SER A 226 -12.89 10.52 7.84
CA SER A 226 -11.97 9.44 7.42
C SER A 226 -12.52 8.06 7.77
N CYS A 227 -12.42 7.11 6.83
CA CYS A 227 -12.66 5.71 7.15
C CYS A 227 -11.67 5.23 8.22
N VAL A 228 -12.16 4.63 9.28
CA VAL A 228 -11.33 3.91 10.27
C VAL A 228 -11.62 2.43 10.13
N LEU A 229 -10.58 1.66 9.82
CA LEU A 229 -10.67 0.22 9.60
C LEU A 229 -9.86 -0.54 10.65
N ARG A 230 -10.52 -1.45 11.36
CA ARG A 230 -9.85 -2.43 12.22
C ARG A 230 -9.67 -3.73 11.48
N VAL A 231 -8.45 -4.26 11.49
CA VAL A 231 -8.09 -5.58 10.97
C VAL A 231 -7.81 -6.49 12.17
N GLY A 232 -8.61 -7.53 12.34
CA GLY A 232 -8.46 -8.50 13.43
C GLY A 232 -8.09 -9.87 12.89
N GLY A 233 -6.86 -10.29 13.08
CA GLY A 233 -6.42 -11.66 12.80
C GLY A 233 -6.70 -12.59 14.00
N ALA A 234 -6.28 -13.85 13.88
CA ALA A 234 -6.41 -14.82 14.96
C ALA A 234 -5.56 -14.47 16.20
N HIS A 235 -4.46 -13.74 16.00
CA HIS A 235 -3.47 -13.50 17.07
C HIS A 235 -3.31 -12.02 17.39
N HIS A 236 -3.31 -11.15 16.39
CA HIS A 236 -3.04 -9.72 16.55
C HIS A 236 -3.99 -8.87 15.71
N SER A 237 -4.03 -7.59 16.02
CA SER A 237 -4.92 -6.62 15.42
C SER A 237 -4.21 -5.32 15.01
N LEU A 238 -4.76 -4.65 14.00
CA LEU A 238 -4.26 -3.42 13.41
C LEU A 238 -5.41 -2.41 13.29
N LEU A 239 -5.17 -1.14 13.62
CA LEU A 239 -6.11 -0.04 13.44
C LEU A 239 -5.56 0.96 12.41
N LEU A 240 -6.27 1.10 11.30
CA LEU A 240 -6.00 2.06 10.23
C LEU A 240 -6.96 3.24 10.42
N THR A 241 -6.44 4.41 10.71
CA THR A 241 -7.23 5.52 11.27
C THR A 241 -7.55 6.63 10.27
N GLY A 242 -6.82 6.69 9.12
CA GLY A 242 -6.83 7.89 8.31
C GLY A 242 -6.47 9.13 9.14
N ASP A 243 -7.11 10.24 8.86
CA ASP A 243 -6.77 11.54 9.45
C ASP A 243 -7.79 12.03 10.48
N ILE A 244 -8.45 11.10 11.19
CA ILE A 244 -9.37 11.49 12.26
C ILE A 244 -8.67 12.36 13.31
N GLY A 245 -9.42 13.31 13.86
CA GLY A 245 -8.97 14.17 14.95
C GLY A 245 -9.43 13.67 16.32
N VAL A 246 -9.01 14.38 17.37
CA VAL A 246 -9.30 14.03 18.78
C VAL A 246 -10.81 13.86 19.06
N ALA A 247 -11.69 14.55 18.34
CA ALA A 247 -13.14 14.42 18.54
C ALA A 247 -13.61 13.00 18.16
N GLN A 248 -13.21 12.49 16.98
CA GLN A 248 -13.55 11.16 16.49
C GLN A 248 -12.86 10.07 17.32
N GLU A 249 -11.62 10.33 17.73
CA GLU A 249 -10.88 9.43 18.62
C GLU A 249 -11.60 9.22 19.97
N ARG A 250 -12.14 10.30 20.55
CA ARG A 250 -12.95 10.21 21.79
C ARG A 250 -14.24 9.43 21.57
N GLU A 251 -14.88 9.64 20.41
CA GLU A 251 -16.05 8.85 20.04
C GLU A 251 -15.73 7.36 19.96
N LEU A 252 -14.66 6.99 19.26
CA LEU A 252 -14.21 5.60 19.16
C LEU A 252 -13.90 4.98 20.54
N ALA A 253 -13.22 5.73 21.41
CA ALA A 253 -12.91 5.29 22.75
C ALA A 253 -14.19 5.11 23.59
N ALA A 254 -15.14 6.04 23.51
CA ALA A 254 -16.42 5.97 24.22
C ALA A 254 -17.31 4.81 23.74
N LEU A 255 -17.20 4.42 22.47
CA LEU A 255 -17.87 3.26 21.89
C LEU A 255 -17.21 1.91 22.23
N GLY A 256 -16.14 1.93 23.04
CA GLY A 256 -15.47 0.72 23.48
C GLY A 256 -14.48 0.18 22.47
N LEU A 257 -13.62 1.04 21.88
CA LEU A 257 -12.52 0.59 21.02
C LEU A 257 -11.76 -0.55 21.72
N PRO A 258 -11.72 -1.75 21.12
CA PRO A 258 -10.99 -2.86 21.73
C PRO A 258 -9.46 -2.61 21.63
N PRO A 259 -8.67 -3.15 22.57
CA PRO A 259 -7.22 -3.13 22.48
C PRO A 259 -6.74 -3.59 21.10
N THR A 260 -5.71 -2.95 20.61
CA THR A 260 -5.21 -3.15 19.24
C THR A 260 -3.69 -3.10 19.23
N ASP A 261 -3.03 -4.11 18.69
CA ASP A 261 -1.57 -4.28 18.78
C ASP A 261 -0.78 -3.21 18.03
N ILE A 262 -1.27 -2.82 16.85
CA ILE A 262 -0.67 -1.76 16.02
C ILE A 262 -1.73 -0.70 15.71
N VAL A 263 -1.35 0.58 15.86
CA VAL A 263 -2.17 1.73 15.45
C VAL A 263 -1.39 2.58 14.46
N LEU A 264 -1.98 2.87 13.30
CA LEU A 264 -1.50 3.99 12.48
C LEU A 264 -1.83 5.27 13.25
N ALA A 265 -0.83 6.08 13.57
CA ALA A 265 -1.02 7.34 14.27
C ALA A 265 -1.88 8.27 13.40
N PRO A 266 -3.09 8.66 13.86
CA PRO A 266 -4.01 9.45 13.06
C PRO A 266 -3.36 10.73 12.56
N HIS A 267 -3.72 11.13 11.33
CA HIS A 267 -3.29 12.39 10.72
C HIS A 267 -1.77 12.56 10.75
N HIS A 268 -1.04 11.49 10.37
CA HIS A 268 0.44 11.45 10.33
C HIS A 268 1.12 11.81 11.66
N GLY A 269 0.44 11.67 12.78
CA GLY A 269 0.91 12.13 14.08
C GLY A 269 0.78 13.63 14.29
N SER A 270 -0.20 14.29 13.69
CA SER A 270 -0.54 15.70 13.91
C SER A 270 -0.72 16.04 15.39
N ALA A 271 -0.39 17.25 15.79
CA ALA A 271 -0.63 17.75 17.16
C ALA A 271 -2.11 17.70 17.58
N TRP A 272 -3.02 17.65 16.61
CA TRP A 272 -4.48 17.60 16.78
C TRP A 272 -5.06 16.19 16.76
N SER A 273 -4.21 15.19 16.83
CA SER A 273 -4.57 13.78 16.83
C SER A 273 -3.86 12.99 17.93
N SER A 274 -4.08 11.68 17.95
CA SER A 274 -3.53 10.76 18.96
C SER A 274 -3.80 11.24 20.40
N GLY A 275 -5.05 11.60 20.67
CA GLY A 275 -5.52 12.05 21.98
C GLY A 275 -5.27 11.00 23.08
N ARG A 276 -5.34 11.43 24.33
CA ARG A 276 -5.13 10.52 25.48
C ARG A 276 -6.13 9.39 25.52
N GLU A 277 -7.36 9.67 25.08
CA GLU A 277 -8.46 8.72 25.07
C GLU A 277 -8.21 7.58 24.07
N LEU A 278 -7.78 7.90 22.85
CA LEU A 278 -7.40 6.89 21.85
C LEU A 278 -6.22 6.06 22.35
N VAL A 279 -5.15 6.71 22.79
CA VAL A 279 -3.93 6.03 23.24
C VAL A 279 -4.22 5.09 24.41
N ALA A 280 -5.04 5.53 25.38
CA ALA A 280 -5.44 4.71 26.52
C ALA A 280 -6.38 3.56 26.15
N ALA A 281 -7.29 3.77 25.19
CA ALA A 281 -8.22 2.72 24.74
C ALA A 281 -7.51 1.68 23.89
N ALA A 282 -6.69 2.11 22.94
CA ALA A 282 -5.98 1.22 22.00
C ALA A 282 -4.97 0.31 22.69
N ARG A 283 -4.28 0.75 23.74
CA ARG A 283 -3.23 -0.01 24.46
C ARG A 283 -2.20 -0.63 23.52
N ALA A 284 -1.87 0.08 22.45
CA ALA A 284 -1.05 -0.46 21.39
C ALA A 284 0.41 -0.69 21.83
N GLY A 285 0.98 -1.81 21.39
CA GLY A 285 2.41 -2.07 21.50
C GLY A 285 3.23 -1.31 20.46
N HIS A 286 2.61 -0.93 19.32
CA HIS A 286 3.26 -0.18 18.24
C HIS A 286 2.34 0.92 17.72
N ALA A 287 2.91 2.11 17.50
CA ALA A 287 2.27 3.21 16.78
C ALA A 287 3.15 3.62 15.59
N ILE A 288 2.54 3.83 14.43
CA ILE A 288 3.26 4.11 13.18
C ILE A 288 2.75 5.42 12.61
N ALA A 289 3.61 6.41 12.42
CA ALA A 289 3.33 7.63 11.68
C ALA A 289 3.88 7.51 10.26
N GLN A 290 3.05 7.75 9.24
CA GLN A 290 3.50 7.86 7.86
C GLN A 290 3.67 9.34 7.52
N ASP A 291 4.90 9.79 7.44
CA ASP A 291 5.26 11.20 7.29
C ASP A 291 6.46 11.36 6.36
N GLY A 292 6.60 12.53 5.75
CA GLY A 292 7.68 12.82 4.82
C GLY A 292 8.91 13.41 5.51
N TYR A 293 10.08 13.09 4.99
CA TYR A 293 11.32 13.71 5.44
C TYR A 293 11.25 15.24 5.29
N LEU A 294 11.57 15.97 6.36
CA LEU A 294 11.50 17.44 6.44
C LEU A 294 10.12 18.00 6.02
N ASN A 295 9.03 17.29 6.34
CA ASN A 295 7.70 17.76 5.99
C ASN A 295 7.38 19.12 6.63
N ARG A 296 6.73 19.98 5.86
CA ARG A 296 6.38 21.35 6.26
C ARG A 296 5.39 21.45 7.42
N PHE A 297 4.72 20.35 7.76
CA PHE A 297 3.70 20.31 8.81
C PHE A 297 4.28 20.05 10.19
N GLY A 298 5.55 19.64 10.26
CA GLY A 298 6.21 19.25 11.51
C GLY A 298 5.64 17.96 12.10
N HIS A 299 5.14 17.06 11.24
CA HIS A 299 4.67 15.74 11.65
C HIS A 299 5.82 14.73 11.72
N PRO A 300 5.75 13.75 12.63
CA PRO A 300 4.81 13.70 13.76
C PRO A 300 5.17 14.77 14.80
N ALA A 301 4.14 15.34 15.43
CA ALA A 301 4.38 16.32 16.50
C ALA A 301 5.11 15.65 17.68
N PRO A 302 6.15 16.28 18.26
CA PRO A 302 6.91 15.66 19.35
C PRO A 302 6.05 15.30 20.57
N ALA A 303 4.96 16.00 20.80
CA ALA A 303 4.02 15.69 21.88
C ALA A 303 3.25 14.39 21.63
N VAL A 304 2.94 14.07 20.38
CA VAL A 304 2.28 12.83 19.96
C VAL A 304 3.23 11.65 20.12
N GLU A 305 4.44 11.74 19.59
CA GLU A 305 5.45 10.69 19.74
C GLU A 305 5.70 10.38 21.23
N ARG A 306 5.93 11.41 22.06
CA ARG A 306 6.10 11.25 23.52
C ARG A 306 4.88 10.61 24.19
N ARG A 307 3.66 10.86 23.70
CA ARG A 307 2.44 10.30 24.29
C ARG A 307 2.38 8.80 24.06
N TRP A 308 2.64 8.32 22.86
CA TRP A 308 2.70 6.90 22.54
C TRP A 308 3.84 6.19 23.29
N LEU A 309 5.04 6.78 23.31
CA LEU A 309 6.19 6.24 24.05
C LEU A 309 5.90 6.11 25.57
N ARG A 310 5.25 7.11 26.17
CA ARG A 310 4.84 7.06 27.61
C ARG A 310 3.76 6.02 27.87
N ALA A 311 2.95 5.69 26.90
CA ALA A 311 1.96 4.61 26.99
C ALA A 311 2.58 3.23 26.80
N GLY A 312 3.88 3.13 26.54
CA GLY A 312 4.62 1.87 26.36
C GLY A 312 4.69 1.38 24.91
N ALA A 313 4.16 2.13 23.94
CA ALA A 313 4.24 1.77 22.53
C ALA A 313 5.61 2.08 21.93
N ALA A 314 6.15 1.20 21.10
CA ALA A 314 7.21 1.54 20.17
C ALA A 314 6.65 2.49 19.09
N PHE A 315 7.34 3.60 18.83
CA PHE A 315 6.90 4.60 17.86
C PHE A 315 7.79 4.59 16.62
N TRP A 316 7.17 4.33 15.47
CA TRP A 316 7.82 4.22 14.16
C TRP A 316 7.48 5.42 13.29
N ARG A 317 8.44 5.86 12.47
CA ARG A 317 8.29 7.03 11.60
C ARG A 317 8.83 6.71 10.21
N SER A 318 8.01 6.91 9.16
CA SER A 318 8.48 6.61 7.79
C SER A 318 9.60 7.54 7.32
N ASP A 319 9.65 8.80 7.77
CA ASP A 319 10.73 9.74 7.44
C ASP A 319 12.11 9.28 7.97
N ARG A 320 12.13 8.59 9.12
CA ARG A 320 13.32 8.07 9.78
C ARG A 320 13.60 6.61 9.44
N ASP A 321 12.56 5.78 9.55
CA ASP A 321 12.64 4.32 9.55
C ASP A 321 12.42 3.72 8.15
N GLY A 322 11.91 4.53 7.19
CA GLY A 322 11.44 4.08 5.88
C GLY A 322 10.12 3.33 6.00
N ALA A 323 9.83 2.46 5.06
CA ALA A 323 8.65 1.60 5.16
C ALA A 323 8.71 0.74 6.44
N VAL A 324 7.57 0.66 7.14
CA VAL A 324 7.42 -0.17 8.34
C VAL A 324 6.58 -1.39 8.00
N MET A 325 7.13 -2.55 8.29
CA MET A 325 6.50 -3.83 8.02
C MET A 325 6.05 -4.49 9.31
N ALA A 326 4.94 -5.21 9.28
CA ALA A 326 4.50 -6.05 10.38
C ALA A 326 3.96 -7.39 9.88
N GLU A 327 4.26 -8.46 10.60
CA GLU A 327 3.71 -9.79 10.37
C GLU A 327 3.08 -10.32 11.65
N SER A 328 1.77 -10.59 11.59
CA SER A 328 1.03 -11.28 12.63
C SER A 328 1.09 -12.78 12.36
N ARG A 329 1.74 -13.54 13.23
CA ARG A 329 1.86 -14.99 13.16
C ARG A 329 1.46 -15.64 14.48
N ALA A 330 1.17 -16.92 14.45
CA ALA A 330 0.95 -17.69 15.68
C ALA A 330 2.14 -17.62 16.66
N ALA A 331 3.35 -17.51 16.13
CA ALA A 331 4.58 -17.39 16.92
C ALA A 331 4.78 -15.99 17.56
N GLY A 332 4.02 -14.98 17.15
CA GLY A 332 4.11 -13.60 17.64
C GLY A 332 3.96 -12.54 16.56
N LEU A 333 4.01 -11.30 17.00
CA LEU A 333 3.99 -10.11 16.14
C LEU A 333 5.43 -9.63 15.90
N ASP A 334 5.88 -9.68 14.64
CA ASP A 334 7.16 -9.11 14.24
C ASP A 334 6.94 -7.76 13.55
N VAL A 335 7.56 -6.69 14.06
CA VAL A 335 7.48 -5.33 13.49
C VAL A 335 8.88 -4.82 13.23
N TRP A 336 9.14 -4.37 12.01
CA TRP A 336 10.49 -3.89 11.63
C TRP A 336 10.44 -2.75 10.63
N ALA A 337 11.53 -1.97 10.63
CA ALA A 337 11.76 -0.89 9.68
C ALA A 337 12.63 -1.36 8.51
N GLN A 338 12.26 -0.98 7.30
CA GLN A 338 12.99 -1.35 6.08
C GLN A 338 14.42 -0.80 6.08
N ARG A 339 14.62 0.44 6.54
CA ARG A 339 15.96 1.06 6.62
C ARG A 339 16.86 0.38 7.64
N ALA A 340 16.32 -0.21 8.70
CA ALA A 340 17.11 -0.96 9.67
C ALA A 340 17.61 -2.30 9.09
N ARG A 341 16.76 -3.02 8.33
CA ARG A 341 17.14 -4.31 7.70
C ARG A 341 18.01 -4.13 6.44
N HIS A 342 17.78 -3.04 5.68
CA HIS A 342 18.45 -2.78 4.39
C HIS A 342 19.08 -1.38 4.35
N ARG A 343 19.94 -1.10 5.31
CA ARG A 343 20.61 0.21 5.41
C ARG A 343 21.46 0.47 4.18
N ARG A 344 21.33 1.67 3.62
CA ARG A 344 22.14 2.18 2.52
C ARG A 344 22.92 3.41 2.99
N TYR A 345 24.07 3.71 2.32
CA TYR A 345 24.92 4.84 2.70
C TYR A 345 24.24 6.22 2.58
N TRP A 346 23.20 6.31 1.72
CA TRP A 346 22.39 7.53 1.55
C TRP A 346 21.22 7.66 2.53
N HIS A 347 20.93 6.64 3.33
CA HIS A 347 20.02 6.77 4.44
C HIS A 347 20.76 7.52 5.55
N GLY A 348 20.38 8.77 5.85
CA GLY A 348 20.98 9.54 6.91
C GLY A 348 21.16 8.78 8.23
N ARG A 349 22.06 9.27 9.11
CA ARG A 349 22.28 8.69 10.43
C ARG A 349 21.18 9.08 11.39
#